data_fa7c880910dd0cc95fca13475a8f88ea
#
_entry.id   fa7c880910dd0cc95fca13475a8f88ea
#
_cell.length_a   1.000
_cell.length_b   1.000
_cell.length_c   1.000
_cell.angle_alpha   90.00
_cell.angle_beta   90.00
_cell.angle_gamma   90.00
#
_symmetry.space_group_name_H-M   'P 1'
#
loop_
_entity.id
_entity.type
_entity.pdbx_description
1 polymer ?
#
loop_
_entity_poly.entity_id
_entity_poly.type
_entity_poly.pdbx_seq_one_letter_code
_entity_poly.pdbx_strand_id
1 'polypeptide(L)' 'MTVKQLYEWAKEHKVEDCHIRIDFGEEHHYQIIPDTDTEKQYDGSIETVVVI' A
#
# COMPACT_ATOMS: atom_id res chain seq x y z
N MET A 1 -4.74 11.03 -6.37
CA MET A 1 -3.30 10.83 -6.12
C MET A 1 -2.61 10.36 -7.39
N THR A 2 -1.46 10.92 -7.71
CA THR A 2 -0.65 10.45 -8.84
C THR A 2 0.30 9.33 -8.39
N VAL A 3 0.85 8.60 -9.36
CA VAL A 3 1.86 7.57 -9.07
C VAL A 3 3.06 8.19 -8.36
N LYS A 4 3.48 9.36 -8.78
CA LYS A 4 4.59 10.07 -8.15
C LYS A 4 4.30 10.41 -6.69
N GLN A 5 3.09 10.86 -6.40
CA GLN A 5 2.68 11.17 -5.02
C GLN A 5 2.67 9.91 -4.16
N LEU A 6 2.18 8.80 -4.69
CA LEU A 6 2.19 7.53 -3.98
C LEU A 6 3.62 7.07 -3.71
N TYR A 7 4.50 7.18 -4.69
CA TYR A 7 5.91 6.83 -4.53
C TYR A 7 6.59 7.68 -3.44
N GLU A 8 6.36 8.98 -3.47
CA GLU A 8 6.93 9.89 -2.47
C GLU A 8 6.40 9.57 -1.06
N TRP A 9 5.11 9.28 -0.96
CA TRP A 9 4.52 8.84 0.30
C TRP A 9 5.17 7.55 0.80
N ALA A 10 5.30 6.57 -0.08
CA ALA A 10 5.89 5.26 0.26
C ALA A 10 7.35 5.41 0.69
N LYS A 11 8.10 6.26 0.02
CA LYS A 11 9.49 6.54 0.35
C LYS A 11 9.62 7.21 1.71
N GLU A 12 8.75 8.16 2.00
CA GLU A 12 8.71 8.84 3.30
C GLU A 12 8.40 7.87 4.43
N HIS A 13 7.52 6.91 4.19
CA HIS A 13 7.16 5.88 5.17
C HIS A 13 8.05 4.64 5.11
N LYS A 14 9.08 4.66 4.25
CA LYS A 14 10.05 3.56 4.09
C LYS A 14 9.39 2.23 3.70
N VAL A 15 8.40 2.31 2.82
CA VAL A 15 7.65 1.15 2.35
C VAL A 15 7.63 1.05 0.82
N GLU A 16 8.56 1.72 0.13
CA GLU A 16 8.62 1.73 -1.34
C GLU A 16 8.86 0.36 -1.95
N ASP A 17 9.43 -0.56 -1.18
CA ASP A 17 9.69 -1.94 -1.63
C ASP A 17 8.59 -2.92 -1.20
N CYS A 18 7.54 -2.44 -0.53
CA CYS A 18 6.45 -3.29 -0.09
C CYS A 18 5.44 -3.53 -1.21
N HIS A 19 4.75 -4.65 -1.12
CA HIS A 19 3.66 -4.95 -2.06
C HIS A 19 2.46 -4.04 -1.78
N ILE A 20 1.67 -3.83 -2.82
CA ILE A 20 0.42 -3.06 -2.73
C ILE A 20 -0.74 -4.03 -2.63
N ARG A 21 -1.64 -3.78 -1.67
CA ARG A 21 -2.91 -4.46 -1.55
C ARG A 21 -4.03 -3.50 -1.87
N ILE A 22 -4.91 -3.87 -2.78
CA ILE A 22 -6.05 -3.06 -3.17
C ILE A 22 -7.27 -3.55 -2.40
N ASP A 23 -7.80 -2.69 -1.52
CA ASP A 23 -8.86 -3.06 -0.61
C ASP A 23 -10.23 -2.52 -0.99
N PHE A 24 -10.34 -1.69 -2.00
CA PHE A 24 -11.65 -1.26 -2.44
C PHE A 24 -12.00 -1.77 -3.82
N GLY A 25 -13.31 -1.85 -4.03
CA GLY A 25 -13.89 -2.54 -5.15
C GLY A 25 -13.85 -1.77 -6.46
N GLU A 26 -14.96 -1.77 -7.18
CA GLU A 26 -15.04 -1.36 -8.59
C GLU A 26 -15.17 0.15 -8.81
N GLU A 27 -15.17 0.94 -7.76
CA GLU A 27 -15.32 2.39 -7.88
C GLU A 27 -14.02 3.06 -8.31
N HIS A 28 -14.15 4.12 -9.09
CA HIS A 28 -13.02 4.90 -9.55
C HIS A 28 -12.77 6.08 -8.61
N HIS A 29 -11.60 6.11 -8.01
CA HIS A 29 -11.23 7.17 -7.09
C HIS A 29 -9.92 7.82 -7.54
N TYR A 30 -9.95 9.13 -7.68
CA TYR A 30 -8.75 9.90 -7.98
C TYR A 30 -8.01 10.33 -6.73
N GLN A 31 -8.70 10.34 -5.59
CA GLN A 31 -8.10 10.69 -4.32
C GLN A 31 -7.97 9.43 -3.47
N ILE A 32 -6.77 8.91 -3.40
CA ILE A 32 -6.45 7.72 -2.64
C ILE A 32 -5.67 8.18 -1.41
N ILE A 33 -6.06 7.67 -0.25
CA ILE A 33 -5.30 7.87 0.99
C ILE A 33 -4.61 6.54 1.30
N PRO A 34 -3.31 6.42 1.00
CA PRO A 34 -2.61 5.17 1.25
C PRO A 34 -2.39 4.96 2.75
N ASP A 35 -2.31 3.70 3.13
CA ASP A 35 -2.04 3.30 4.51
C ASP A 35 -1.13 2.08 4.50
N THR A 36 -0.72 1.63 5.66
CA THR A 36 0.08 0.42 5.81
C THR A 36 -0.67 -0.60 6.64
N ASP A 37 -0.46 -1.86 6.36
CA ASP A 37 -1.02 -2.96 7.12
C ASP A 37 -0.01 -4.10 7.16
N THR A 38 -0.26 -5.09 7.98
CA THR A 38 0.58 -6.28 8.06
C THR A 38 -0.22 -7.50 7.67
N GLU A 39 0.42 -8.43 6.96
CA GLU A 39 -0.18 -9.69 6.58
C GLU A 39 0.69 -10.84 7.03
N LYS A 40 0.05 -11.86 7.60
CA LYS A 40 0.74 -13.09 7.97
C LYS A 40 0.87 -13.98 6.73
N GLN A 41 2.09 -14.35 6.42
CA GLN A 41 2.38 -15.22 5.29
C GLN A 41 2.15 -16.68 5.63
N TYR A 42 2.18 -17.50 4.60
CA TYR A 42 1.93 -18.94 4.71
C TYR A 42 2.95 -19.64 5.61
N ASP A 43 4.18 -19.14 5.63
CA ASP A 43 5.27 -19.68 6.44
C ASP A 43 5.30 -19.13 7.87
N GLY A 44 4.34 -18.29 8.23
CA GLY A 44 4.25 -17.68 9.55
C GLY A 44 4.95 -16.33 9.69
N SER A 45 5.66 -15.88 8.67
CA SER A 45 6.28 -14.55 8.68
C SER A 45 5.21 -13.45 8.53
N ILE A 46 5.58 -12.24 8.90
CA ILE A 46 4.70 -11.08 8.77
C ILE A 46 5.31 -10.12 7.75
N GLU A 47 4.50 -9.73 6.79
CA GLU A 47 4.89 -8.77 5.75
C GLU A 47 4.10 -7.49 5.92
N THR A 48 4.78 -6.36 5.75
CA THR A 48 4.12 -5.05 5.68
C THR A 48 3.70 -4.78 4.24
N VAL A 49 2.47 -4.34 4.05
CA VAL A 49 1.93 -4.01 2.73
C VAL A 49 1.40 -2.58 2.72
N VAL A 50 1.41 -1.98 1.56
CA VAL A 50 0.76 -0.69 1.32
C VAL A 50 -0.67 -0.95 0.87
N VAL A 51 -1.62 -0.32 1.53
CA VAL A 51 -3.04 -0.51 1.26
C VAL A 51 -3.59 0.71 0.54
N ILE A 52 -4.24 0.46 -0.58
CA ILE A 52 -4.95 1.51 -1.31
C ILE A 52 -6.36 1.10 -1.66
#